data_16cb2db70bc45297e0ba42f7fc4b3cbf
#
_entry.id   16cb2db70bc45297e0ba42f7fc4b3cbf
#
_cell.length_a   1.000
_cell.length_b   1.000
_cell.length_c   1.000
_cell.angle_alpha   90.00
_cell.angle_beta   90.00
_cell.angle_gamma   90.00
#
_symmetry.space_group_name_H-M   'P 1'
#
loop_
_entity.id
_entity.type
_entity.pdbx_description
1 polymer ?
#
loop_
_entity_poly.entity_id
_entity_poly.type
_entity_poly.pdbx_seq_one_letter_code
_entity_poly.pdbx_strand_id
1 'polypeptide(L)'
;MISPTRTALLVLVGAGMLSAREPAAAQAAKPTVAIMYFNNNVFTKDARDYDGLSKGVPDFLVSEMASNPNIRVIERDQVQKLIDEQKLTSGGQVDRETAVKIGKLLGAQHMIFGGFMADPKGNFRIDCRAVNVESGAIEYTDRVQDHADNVMGLIGQLAGRLNSGLKLGAPTRTGDAGAATGSNRLPMRIAVLYGKALDMADKGDKAKAVELFGAVLREFPEYAPAKSGLAKVKPGG
;
A
#
# COMPACT_ATOMS: atom_id res chain seq x y z
N MET A 1 -18.50 84.83 47.75
CA MET A 1 -19.39 83.66 47.79
C MET A 1 -18.91 82.73 46.74
N ILE A 2 -18.21 81.72 47.13
CA ILE A 2 -17.39 80.87 46.27
C ILE A 2 -18.05 79.51 46.18
N SER A 3 -18.41 79.09 44.97
CA SER A 3 -18.95 77.76 44.69
C SER A 3 -17.85 76.79 44.33
N PRO A 4 -17.73 75.57 44.88
CA PRO A 4 -16.69 74.58 44.46
C PRO A 4 -17.21 73.67 43.38
N THR A 5 -16.39 73.62 42.33
CA THR A 5 -16.52 72.75 41.19
C THR A 5 -16.22 71.29 41.59
N ARG A 6 -17.12 70.35 41.33
CA ARG A 6 -16.94 68.90 41.50
C ARG A 6 -16.34 68.31 40.22
N THR A 7 -15.12 67.88 40.31
CA THR A 7 -14.43 67.12 39.24
C THR A 7 -14.87 65.67 39.36
N ALA A 8 -15.58 65.17 38.36
CA ALA A 8 -15.92 63.77 38.24
C ALA A 8 -14.78 62.97 37.59
N LEU A 9 -14.21 62.01 38.31
CA LEU A 9 -13.18 61.10 37.84
C LEU A 9 -13.84 59.91 37.14
N LEU A 10 -13.69 59.83 35.82
CA LEU A 10 -14.20 58.71 34.99
C LEU A 10 -13.20 57.54 35.03
N VAL A 11 -13.50 56.47 35.74
CA VAL A 11 -12.73 55.24 35.76
C VAL A 11 -13.16 54.39 34.59
N LEU A 12 -12.31 54.27 33.57
CA LEU A 12 -12.49 53.36 32.41
C LEU A 12 -12.01 51.96 32.81
N VAL A 13 -12.95 51.09 33.09
CA VAL A 13 -12.71 49.64 33.31
C VAL A 13 -12.53 49.00 31.92
N GLY A 14 -11.29 48.79 31.52
CA GLY A 14 -10.96 48.01 30.32
C GLY A 14 -11.24 46.52 30.55
N ALA A 15 -12.34 46.02 30.01
CA ALA A 15 -12.60 44.59 29.95
C ALA A 15 -11.65 43.95 28.90
N GLY A 16 -10.54 43.37 29.35
CA GLY A 16 -9.69 42.54 28.53
C GLY A 16 -10.43 41.27 28.12
N MET A 17 -10.85 41.18 26.86
CA MET A 17 -11.33 39.92 26.28
C MET A 17 -10.17 38.93 26.21
N LEU A 18 -10.12 37.98 27.14
CA LEU A 18 -9.30 36.81 27.07
C LEU A 18 -9.88 35.94 25.96
N SER A 19 -9.37 36.05 24.71
CA SER A 19 -9.68 35.12 23.63
C SER A 19 -9.09 33.77 24.00
N ALA A 20 -9.95 32.90 24.52
CA ALA A 20 -9.62 31.48 24.67
C ALA A 20 -9.34 30.92 23.28
N ARG A 21 -8.04 30.71 22.97
CA ARG A 21 -7.61 30.04 21.77
C ARG A 21 -8.01 28.57 21.95
N GLU A 22 -9.07 28.13 21.24
CA GLU A 22 -9.43 26.73 21.19
C GLU A 22 -8.19 25.94 20.73
N PRO A 23 -7.81 24.85 21.43
CA PRO A 23 -6.73 24.00 20.97
C PRO A 23 -7.14 23.48 19.59
N ALA A 24 -6.38 23.84 18.56
CA ALA A 24 -6.51 23.26 17.22
C ALA A 24 -6.52 21.75 17.41
N ALA A 25 -7.64 21.10 17.11
CA ALA A 25 -7.77 19.65 17.17
C ALA A 25 -6.63 19.08 16.35
N ALA A 26 -5.66 18.46 17.01
CA ALA A 26 -4.56 17.80 16.36
C ALA A 26 -5.17 16.79 15.40
N GLN A 27 -5.07 17.04 14.10
CA GLN A 27 -5.56 16.12 13.09
C GLN A 27 -4.85 14.79 13.31
N ALA A 28 -5.62 13.78 13.76
CA ALA A 28 -5.07 12.44 14.01
C ALA A 28 -4.28 11.99 12.77
N ALA A 29 -3.02 11.63 12.97
CA ALA A 29 -2.16 11.21 11.87
C ALA A 29 -2.82 10.01 11.17
N LYS A 30 -2.84 10.04 9.83
CA LYS A 30 -3.43 8.95 9.04
C LYS A 30 -2.73 7.64 9.36
N PRO A 31 -3.46 6.53 9.57
CA PRO A 31 -2.85 5.22 9.74
C PRO A 31 -1.89 4.90 8.58
N THR A 32 -0.72 4.39 8.93
CA THR A 32 0.31 4.03 7.94
C THR A 32 0.30 2.53 7.71
N VAL A 33 0.10 2.13 6.46
CA VAL A 33 0.01 0.74 6.01
C VAL A 33 1.21 0.42 5.11
N ALA A 34 1.86 -0.71 5.36
CA ALA A 34 2.87 -1.25 4.48
C ALA A 34 2.51 -2.69 4.07
N ILE A 35 2.89 -3.07 2.87
CA ILE A 35 2.58 -4.37 2.27
C ILE A 35 3.88 -5.06 1.90
N MET A 36 4.10 -6.24 2.45
CA MET A 36 5.25 -7.09 2.13
C MET A 36 4.95 -8.04 0.97
N TYR A 37 5.93 -8.84 0.62
CA TYR A 37 5.77 -9.88 -0.39
C TYR A 37 4.67 -10.86 -0.04
N PHE A 38 4.14 -11.46 -1.10
CA PHE A 38 3.25 -12.61 -0.99
C PHE A 38 4.02 -13.88 -1.40
N ASN A 39 4.01 -14.88 -0.52
CA ASN A 39 4.68 -16.14 -0.77
C ASN A 39 4.00 -16.89 -1.91
N ASN A 40 4.79 -17.38 -2.85
CA ASN A 40 4.31 -18.29 -3.89
C ASN A 40 4.15 -19.69 -3.27
N ASN A 41 2.91 -20.10 -3.01
CA ASN A 41 2.56 -21.42 -2.45
C ASN A 41 1.93 -22.33 -3.51
N VAL A 42 2.27 -22.14 -4.78
CA VAL A 42 1.82 -23.01 -5.86
C VAL A 42 2.62 -24.32 -5.82
N PHE A 43 1.92 -25.45 -5.79
CA PHE A 43 2.52 -26.80 -5.66
C PHE A 43 2.55 -27.59 -6.98
N THR A 44 2.27 -26.92 -8.11
CA THR A 44 2.32 -27.56 -9.42
C THR A 44 3.73 -27.46 -10.03
N LYS A 45 3.99 -28.26 -11.08
CA LYS A 45 5.23 -28.17 -11.85
C LYS A 45 5.49 -26.76 -12.41
N ASP A 46 4.43 -25.99 -12.62
CA ASP A 46 4.45 -24.64 -13.19
C ASP A 46 4.58 -23.55 -12.10
N ALA A 47 4.90 -23.92 -10.85
CA ALA A 47 4.99 -23.01 -9.71
C ALA A 47 5.86 -21.77 -10.00
N ARG A 48 7.01 -21.97 -10.68
CA ARG A 48 7.94 -20.87 -11.03
C ARG A 48 7.34 -19.86 -12.00
N ASP A 49 6.34 -20.25 -12.77
CA ASP A 49 5.69 -19.31 -13.69
C ASP A 49 4.98 -18.20 -12.95
N TYR A 50 4.57 -18.44 -11.71
CA TYR A 50 3.89 -17.49 -10.84
C TYR A 50 4.82 -16.65 -9.95
N ASP A 51 6.15 -16.87 -9.96
CA ASP A 51 7.10 -16.18 -9.07
C ASP A 51 6.99 -14.64 -9.13
N GLY A 52 6.71 -14.09 -10.33
CA GLY A 52 6.51 -12.66 -10.48
C GLY A 52 5.39 -12.10 -9.61
N LEU A 53 4.37 -12.89 -9.27
CA LEU A 53 3.27 -12.43 -8.43
C LEU A 53 3.68 -12.16 -6.99
N SER A 54 4.81 -12.71 -6.51
CA SER A 54 5.35 -12.37 -5.19
C SER A 54 5.65 -10.87 -5.06
N LYS A 55 5.99 -10.21 -6.16
CA LYS A 55 6.20 -8.76 -6.26
C LYS A 55 4.99 -8.03 -6.83
N GLY A 56 4.27 -8.66 -7.77
CA GLY A 56 3.12 -8.07 -8.44
C GLY A 56 1.94 -7.87 -7.50
N VAL A 57 1.55 -8.88 -6.71
CA VAL A 57 0.40 -8.78 -5.79
C VAL A 57 0.53 -7.64 -4.80
N PRO A 58 1.66 -7.48 -4.07
CA PRO A 58 1.80 -6.33 -3.17
C PRO A 58 1.78 -4.99 -3.90
N ASP A 59 2.37 -4.87 -5.08
CA ASP A 59 2.36 -3.63 -5.86
C ASP A 59 0.94 -3.25 -6.32
N PHE A 60 0.16 -4.21 -6.76
CA PHE A 60 -1.25 -4.01 -7.09
C PHE A 60 -2.07 -3.61 -5.86
N LEU A 61 -1.84 -4.26 -4.71
CA LEU A 61 -2.51 -3.90 -3.45
C LEU A 61 -2.13 -2.49 -2.98
N VAL A 62 -0.87 -2.07 -3.10
CA VAL A 62 -0.43 -0.71 -2.83
C VAL A 62 -1.23 0.27 -3.69
N SER A 63 -1.33 0.01 -4.98
CA SER A 63 -2.07 0.87 -5.92
C SER A 63 -3.55 0.98 -5.57
N GLU A 64 -4.20 -0.14 -5.23
CA GLU A 64 -5.63 -0.16 -4.84
C GLU A 64 -5.86 0.56 -3.51
N MET A 65 -5.04 0.29 -2.49
CA MET A 65 -5.18 0.88 -1.16
C MET A 65 -4.81 2.37 -1.14
N ALA A 66 -3.90 2.83 -2.01
CA ALA A 66 -3.53 4.24 -2.13
C ALA A 66 -4.71 5.13 -2.56
N SER A 67 -5.77 4.55 -3.13
CA SER A 67 -7.02 5.26 -3.44
C SER A 67 -7.79 5.72 -2.20
N ASN A 68 -7.49 5.19 -1.01
CA ASN A 68 -8.11 5.59 0.25
C ASN A 68 -7.39 6.82 0.85
N PRO A 69 -8.05 8.01 0.88
CA PRO A 69 -7.43 9.23 1.37
C PRO A 69 -7.24 9.25 2.89
N ASN A 70 -7.82 8.31 3.62
CA ASN A 70 -7.77 8.25 5.09
C ASN A 70 -6.51 7.55 5.61
N ILE A 71 -5.71 6.94 4.74
CA ILE A 71 -4.50 6.22 5.10
C ILE A 71 -3.27 6.78 4.37
N ARG A 72 -2.11 6.40 4.86
CA ARG A 72 -0.84 6.54 4.17
C ARG A 72 -0.34 5.13 3.81
N VAL A 73 -0.22 4.83 2.53
CA VAL A 73 0.38 3.58 2.07
C VAL A 73 1.86 3.81 1.81
N ILE A 74 2.71 2.90 2.30
CA ILE A 74 4.15 2.91 2.02
C ILE A 74 4.38 2.23 0.68
N GLU A 75 5.13 2.91 -0.19
CA GLU A 75 5.48 2.39 -1.51
C GLU A 75 6.27 1.08 -1.42
N ARG A 76 6.00 0.15 -2.34
CA ARG A 76 6.63 -1.17 -2.37
C ARG A 76 8.17 -1.09 -2.42
N ASP A 77 8.73 -0.15 -3.18
CA ASP A 77 10.18 0.01 -3.32
C ASP A 77 10.88 0.44 -2.02
N GLN A 78 10.20 1.19 -1.15
CA GLN A 78 10.70 1.52 0.19
C GLN A 78 10.77 0.27 1.08
N VAL A 79 9.73 -0.58 1.01
CA VAL A 79 9.71 -1.88 1.72
C VAL A 79 10.84 -2.77 1.21
N GLN A 80 11.00 -2.87 -0.12
CA GLN A 80 12.05 -3.68 -0.76
C GLN A 80 13.44 -3.23 -0.32
N LYS A 81 13.74 -1.94 -0.43
CA LYS A 81 15.03 -1.39 -0.04
C LYS A 81 15.41 -1.77 1.39
N LEU A 82 14.46 -1.66 2.31
CA LEU A 82 14.71 -1.99 3.70
C LEU A 82 14.94 -3.49 3.92
N ILE A 83 14.21 -4.34 3.20
CA ILE A 83 14.41 -5.79 3.23
C ILE A 83 15.84 -6.14 2.76
N ASP A 84 16.30 -5.52 1.69
CA ASP A 84 17.64 -5.75 1.14
C ASP A 84 18.73 -5.27 2.12
N GLU A 85 18.57 -4.08 2.70
CA GLU A 85 19.47 -3.54 3.72
C GLU A 85 19.56 -4.44 4.94
N GLN A 86 18.46 -5.02 5.38
CA GLN A 86 18.41 -5.91 6.53
C GLN A 86 18.78 -7.36 6.21
N LYS A 87 19.03 -7.71 4.95
CA LYS A 87 19.32 -9.08 4.46
C LYS A 87 18.28 -10.12 4.93
N LEU A 88 17.02 -9.70 5.03
CA LEU A 88 15.94 -10.52 5.60
C LEU A 88 15.35 -11.54 4.62
N THR A 89 15.73 -11.49 3.34
CA THR A 89 15.21 -12.39 2.31
C THR A 89 16.14 -13.54 1.94
N SER A 90 17.27 -13.70 2.64
CA SER A 90 18.29 -14.68 2.28
C SER A 90 17.86 -16.16 2.44
N GLY A 91 16.57 -16.45 2.51
CA GLY A 91 16.10 -17.84 2.54
C GLY A 91 14.72 -18.08 3.13
N GLY A 92 13.88 -17.07 3.29
CA GLY A 92 12.65 -17.30 4.04
C GLY A 92 11.37 -16.74 3.44
N GLN A 93 10.30 -17.45 3.73
CA GLN A 93 8.94 -16.96 3.59
C GLN A 93 8.75 -15.76 4.51
N VAL A 94 7.93 -14.79 4.08
CA VAL A 94 7.51 -13.68 4.94
C VAL A 94 6.66 -14.24 6.07
N ASP A 95 7.14 -14.05 7.31
CA ASP A 95 6.43 -14.41 8.53
C ASP A 95 6.04 -13.16 9.34
N ARG A 96 5.32 -13.39 10.42
CA ARG A 96 4.85 -12.32 11.30
C ARG A 96 5.99 -11.53 11.94
N GLU A 97 7.04 -12.20 12.35
CA GLU A 97 8.16 -11.56 13.07
C GLU A 97 8.92 -10.62 12.14
N THR A 98 9.19 -11.08 10.93
CA THR A 98 9.80 -10.27 9.86
C THR A 98 8.91 -9.08 9.52
N ALA A 99 7.60 -9.28 9.39
CA ALA A 99 6.64 -8.21 9.11
C ALA A 99 6.66 -7.14 10.21
N VAL A 100 6.64 -7.53 11.49
CA VAL A 100 6.71 -6.59 12.62
C VAL A 100 8.04 -5.83 12.63
N LYS A 101 9.15 -6.52 12.41
CA LYS A 101 10.48 -5.90 12.37
C LYS A 101 10.58 -4.83 11.28
N ILE A 102 10.19 -5.17 10.07
CA ILE A 102 10.19 -4.24 8.93
C ILE A 102 9.20 -3.11 9.16
N GLY A 103 8.01 -3.41 9.68
CA GLY A 103 7.00 -2.41 10.00
C GLY A 103 7.49 -1.34 10.98
N LYS A 104 8.20 -1.75 12.03
CA LYS A 104 8.82 -0.81 12.99
C LYS A 104 9.83 0.11 12.33
N LEU A 105 10.70 -0.42 11.46
CA LEU A 105 11.70 0.36 10.74
C LEU A 105 11.07 1.35 9.75
N LEU A 106 9.93 1.00 9.15
CA LEU A 106 9.16 1.85 8.24
C LEU A 106 8.27 2.86 8.95
N GLY A 107 8.06 2.74 10.27
CA GLY A 107 7.06 3.52 10.99
C GLY A 107 5.63 3.19 10.55
N ALA A 108 5.39 1.96 10.08
CA ALA A 108 4.06 1.48 9.75
C ALA A 108 3.29 1.10 11.02
N GLN A 109 1.97 1.33 11.00
CA GLN A 109 1.07 0.84 12.05
C GLN A 109 0.54 -0.56 11.71
N HIS A 110 0.27 -0.79 10.44
CA HIS A 110 -0.25 -2.04 9.91
C HIS A 110 0.71 -2.62 8.88
N MET A 111 1.11 -3.87 9.05
CA MET A 111 1.86 -4.62 8.05
C MET A 111 0.99 -5.73 7.48
N ILE A 112 0.83 -5.72 6.15
CA ILE A 112 0.10 -6.73 5.40
C ILE A 112 1.09 -7.67 4.73
N PHE A 113 0.85 -8.98 4.85
CA PHE A 113 1.63 -10.03 4.22
C PHE A 113 0.77 -11.25 3.95
N GLY A 114 1.24 -12.17 3.14
CA GLY A 114 0.43 -13.33 2.81
C GLY A 114 1.08 -14.28 1.83
N GLY A 115 0.23 -14.99 1.09
CA GLY A 115 0.66 -15.87 0.03
C GLY A 115 -0.48 -16.12 -0.95
N PHE A 116 -0.13 -16.71 -2.07
CA PHE A 116 -1.09 -17.09 -3.08
C PHE A 116 -0.88 -18.55 -3.52
N MET A 117 -1.92 -19.13 -4.05
CA MET A 117 -1.94 -20.49 -4.62
C MET A 117 -2.68 -20.47 -5.95
N ALA A 118 -2.21 -21.30 -6.87
CA ALA A 118 -2.92 -21.63 -8.11
C ALA A 118 -3.09 -23.13 -8.21
N ASP A 119 -4.20 -23.59 -8.78
CA ASP A 119 -4.45 -24.99 -9.05
C ASP A 119 -4.49 -25.28 -10.57
N PRO A 120 -4.35 -26.54 -10.99
CA PRO A 120 -4.41 -26.90 -12.40
C PRO A 120 -5.76 -26.65 -13.09
N LYS A 121 -6.82 -26.36 -12.33
CA LYS A 121 -8.16 -26.03 -12.84
C LYS A 121 -8.32 -24.54 -13.14
N GLY A 122 -7.26 -23.74 -12.90
CA GLY A 122 -7.28 -22.31 -13.12
C GLY A 122 -7.84 -21.50 -11.95
N ASN A 123 -8.07 -22.10 -10.77
CA ASN A 123 -8.41 -21.33 -9.59
C ASN A 123 -7.18 -20.63 -9.02
N PHE A 124 -7.36 -19.40 -8.59
CA PHE A 124 -6.35 -18.59 -7.93
C PHE A 124 -6.87 -18.09 -6.59
N ARG A 125 -6.07 -18.25 -5.55
CA ARG A 125 -6.42 -17.86 -4.18
C ARG A 125 -5.32 -16.98 -3.60
N ILE A 126 -5.72 -15.92 -2.92
CA ILE A 126 -4.82 -15.06 -2.14
C ILE A 126 -5.27 -15.14 -0.68
N ASP A 127 -4.36 -15.52 0.20
CA ASP A 127 -4.53 -15.47 1.66
C ASP A 127 -3.69 -14.31 2.19
N CYS A 128 -4.25 -13.46 3.06
CA CYS A 128 -3.51 -12.35 3.66
C CYS A 128 -3.73 -12.26 5.18
N ARG A 129 -2.79 -11.64 5.83
CA ARG A 129 -2.82 -11.28 7.25
C ARG A 129 -2.36 -9.84 7.40
N ALA A 130 -2.98 -9.12 8.31
CA ALA A 130 -2.49 -7.84 8.78
C ALA A 130 -2.08 -7.97 10.24
N VAL A 131 -0.92 -7.43 10.57
CA VAL A 131 -0.40 -7.39 11.94
C VAL A 131 -0.27 -5.95 12.38
N ASN A 132 -0.73 -5.68 13.61
CA ASN A 132 -0.44 -4.44 14.30
C ASN A 132 1.04 -4.43 14.68
N VAL A 133 1.78 -3.45 14.21
CA VAL A 133 3.24 -3.39 14.36
C VAL A 133 3.66 -3.12 15.80
N GLU A 134 2.86 -2.37 16.55
CA GLU A 134 3.16 -2.04 17.96
C GLU A 134 3.01 -3.26 18.85
N SER A 135 1.85 -3.94 18.79
CA SER A 135 1.54 -5.10 19.62
C SER A 135 2.12 -6.42 19.08
N GLY A 136 2.42 -6.49 17.79
CA GLY A 136 2.80 -7.73 17.10
C GLY A 136 1.63 -8.71 16.91
N ALA A 137 0.39 -8.34 17.25
CA ALA A 137 -0.77 -9.20 17.12
C ALA A 137 -1.31 -9.20 15.69
N ILE A 138 -1.77 -10.36 15.22
CA ILE A 138 -2.57 -10.44 13.98
C ILE A 138 -3.93 -9.82 14.30
N GLU A 139 -4.26 -8.73 13.63
CA GLU A 139 -5.50 -7.98 13.83
C GLU A 139 -6.55 -8.25 12.75
N TYR A 140 -6.12 -8.76 11.60
CA TYR A 140 -7.02 -9.14 10.51
C TYR A 140 -6.46 -10.29 9.68
N THR A 141 -7.33 -11.16 9.22
CA THR A 141 -7.00 -12.26 8.30
C THR A 141 -8.13 -12.40 7.30
N ASP A 142 -7.79 -12.53 6.03
CA ASP A 142 -8.78 -12.74 4.97
C ASP A 142 -8.25 -13.64 3.86
N ARG A 143 -9.19 -14.08 3.03
CA ARG A 143 -8.96 -14.91 1.86
C ARG A 143 -9.92 -14.50 0.74
N VAL A 144 -9.36 -14.37 -0.46
CA VAL A 144 -10.15 -14.22 -1.69
C VAL A 144 -9.76 -15.32 -2.67
N GLN A 145 -10.74 -15.80 -3.45
CA GLN A 145 -10.54 -16.87 -4.43
C GLN A 145 -11.48 -16.69 -5.60
N ASP A 146 -10.97 -16.88 -6.81
CA ASP A 146 -11.71 -16.87 -8.07
C ASP A 146 -10.87 -17.57 -9.16
N HIS A 147 -11.37 -17.58 -10.39
CA HIS A 147 -10.56 -17.96 -11.56
C HIS A 147 -9.40 -16.98 -11.77
N ALA A 148 -8.25 -17.51 -12.22
CA ALA A 148 -7.02 -16.74 -12.43
C ALA A 148 -7.19 -15.54 -13.39
N ASP A 149 -8.13 -15.64 -14.34
CA ASP A 149 -8.44 -14.54 -15.25
C ASP A 149 -8.99 -13.29 -14.54
N ASN A 150 -9.51 -13.46 -13.31
CA ASN A 150 -10.03 -12.37 -12.48
C ASN A 150 -9.05 -11.92 -11.39
N VAL A 151 -7.75 -12.10 -11.59
CA VAL A 151 -6.73 -11.76 -10.57
C VAL A 151 -6.83 -10.32 -10.08
N MET A 152 -7.09 -9.37 -10.97
CA MET A 152 -7.23 -7.94 -10.59
C MET A 152 -8.50 -7.69 -9.80
N GLY A 153 -9.60 -8.36 -10.14
CA GLY A 153 -10.83 -8.32 -9.35
C GLY A 153 -10.63 -8.87 -7.92
N LEU A 154 -9.86 -9.94 -7.78
CA LEU A 154 -9.48 -10.49 -6.47
C LEU A 154 -8.67 -9.50 -5.65
N ILE A 155 -7.71 -8.79 -6.26
CA ILE A 155 -6.88 -7.78 -5.59
C ILE A 155 -7.74 -6.60 -5.12
N GLY A 156 -8.63 -6.09 -5.98
CA GLY A 156 -9.56 -5.03 -5.60
C GLY A 156 -10.51 -5.45 -4.47
N GLN A 157 -11.03 -6.68 -4.52
CA GLN A 157 -11.86 -7.25 -3.44
C GLN A 157 -11.08 -7.35 -2.12
N LEU A 158 -9.83 -7.83 -2.18
CA LEU A 158 -8.96 -7.92 -1.01
C LEU A 158 -8.66 -6.56 -0.40
N ALA A 159 -8.33 -5.55 -1.23
CA ALA A 159 -8.10 -4.17 -0.78
C ALA A 159 -9.33 -3.58 -0.08
N GLY A 160 -10.52 -3.77 -0.64
CA GLY A 160 -11.78 -3.34 -0.03
C GLY A 160 -12.03 -3.98 1.34
N ARG A 161 -11.79 -5.29 1.45
CA ARG A 161 -11.95 -6.05 2.70
C ARG A 161 -10.90 -5.65 3.74
N LEU A 162 -9.65 -5.40 3.34
CA LEU A 162 -8.59 -4.89 4.21
C LEU A 162 -8.94 -3.51 4.78
N ASN A 163 -9.42 -2.57 3.94
CA ASN A 163 -9.86 -1.26 4.39
C ASN A 163 -10.98 -1.37 5.45
N SER A 164 -11.95 -2.25 5.23
CA SER A 164 -13.07 -2.45 6.16
C SER A 164 -12.64 -3.17 7.43
N GLY A 165 -11.87 -4.25 7.31
CA GLY A 165 -11.44 -5.10 8.43
C GLY A 165 -10.47 -4.39 9.37
N LEU A 166 -9.60 -3.55 8.85
CA LEU A 166 -8.69 -2.71 9.63
C LEU A 166 -9.31 -1.36 10.06
N LYS A 167 -10.59 -1.13 9.74
CA LYS A 167 -11.32 0.12 10.07
C LYS A 167 -10.60 1.39 9.59
N LEU A 168 -10.00 1.33 8.40
CA LEU A 168 -9.20 2.41 7.82
C LEU A 168 -10.04 3.55 7.19
N GLY A 169 -11.33 3.54 7.40
CA GLY A 169 -12.27 4.44 6.73
C GLY A 169 -12.63 3.96 5.32
N ALA A 170 -13.74 4.46 4.80
CA ALA A 170 -14.16 4.10 3.46
C ALA A 170 -13.29 4.81 2.41
N PRO A 171 -12.82 4.10 1.36
CA PRO A 171 -12.22 4.76 0.23
C PRO A 171 -13.25 5.66 -0.45
N THR A 172 -12.83 6.80 -0.98
CA THR A 172 -13.73 7.79 -1.61
C THR A 172 -14.34 7.25 -2.91
N ARG A 173 -13.82 6.13 -3.43
CA ARG A 173 -14.28 5.47 -4.66
C ARG A 173 -14.53 4.00 -4.38
N THR A 174 -15.81 3.66 -4.28
CA THR A 174 -16.25 2.26 -4.33
C THR A 174 -16.30 1.82 -5.78
N GLY A 175 -15.48 0.86 -6.15
CA GLY A 175 -15.69 0.04 -7.35
C GLY A 175 -14.93 0.40 -8.63
N ASP A 176 -14.31 1.59 -8.76
CA ASP A 176 -13.69 2.01 -10.03
C ASP A 176 -12.19 2.36 -9.97
N ALA A 177 -11.50 2.08 -8.87
CA ALA A 177 -10.07 2.37 -8.77
C ALA A 177 -9.26 1.64 -9.86
N GLY A 178 -9.60 0.39 -10.14
CA GLY A 178 -9.01 -0.38 -11.22
C GLY A 178 -9.36 0.13 -12.63
N ALA A 179 -10.49 0.80 -12.80
CA ALA A 179 -10.87 1.38 -14.08
C ALA A 179 -10.03 2.61 -14.44
N ALA A 180 -9.63 3.40 -13.43
CA ALA A 180 -8.81 4.60 -13.65
C ALA A 180 -7.36 4.28 -14.04
N THR A 181 -6.85 3.10 -13.65
CA THR A 181 -5.47 2.65 -13.96
C THR A 181 -5.40 1.66 -15.12
N GLY A 182 -6.54 1.28 -15.73
CA GLY A 182 -6.59 0.22 -16.73
C GLY A 182 -6.27 -1.18 -16.17
N SER A 183 -6.09 -1.29 -14.85
CA SER A 183 -5.65 -2.52 -14.20
C SER A 183 -6.74 -3.60 -14.12
N ASN A 184 -8.03 -3.23 -14.11
CA ASN A 184 -9.16 -4.17 -13.96
C ASN A 184 -9.24 -5.27 -15.04
N ARG A 185 -8.38 -5.25 -16.04
CA ARG A 185 -8.39 -6.20 -17.16
C ARG A 185 -7.04 -6.83 -17.46
N LEU A 186 -6.05 -6.70 -16.55
CA LEU A 186 -4.78 -7.34 -16.78
C LEU A 186 -4.95 -8.87 -16.71
N PRO A 187 -4.67 -9.61 -17.79
CA PRO A 187 -4.63 -11.06 -17.75
C PRO A 187 -3.54 -11.54 -16.79
N MET A 188 -3.74 -12.71 -16.17
CA MET A 188 -2.80 -13.32 -15.23
C MET A 188 -1.36 -13.34 -15.78
N ARG A 189 -1.16 -13.72 -17.06
CA ARG A 189 0.17 -13.75 -17.68
C ARG A 189 0.87 -12.38 -17.68
N ILE A 190 0.11 -11.29 -17.84
CA ILE A 190 0.65 -9.92 -17.83
C ILE A 190 0.92 -9.46 -16.41
N ALA A 191 0.07 -9.82 -15.44
CA ALA A 191 0.31 -9.58 -14.03
C ALA A 191 1.61 -10.27 -13.57
N VAL A 192 1.83 -11.52 -13.97
CA VAL A 192 3.08 -12.26 -13.75
C VAL A 192 4.27 -11.57 -14.41
N LEU A 193 4.12 -11.17 -15.67
CA LEU A 193 5.20 -10.52 -16.43
C LEU A 193 5.60 -9.18 -15.80
N TYR A 194 4.61 -8.39 -15.37
CA TYR A 194 4.84 -7.16 -14.65
C TYR A 194 5.59 -7.39 -13.32
N GLY A 195 5.16 -8.37 -12.54
CA GLY A 195 5.83 -8.74 -11.31
C GLY A 195 7.27 -9.25 -11.51
N LYS A 196 7.53 -9.99 -12.60
CA LYS A 196 8.91 -10.36 -13.01
C LYS A 196 9.74 -9.13 -13.37
N ALA A 197 9.15 -8.12 -14.00
CA ALA A 197 9.84 -6.86 -14.29
C ALA A 197 10.25 -6.12 -13.01
N LEU A 198 9.35 -6.08 -12.00
CA LEU A 198 9.65 -5.54 -10.68
C LEU A 198 10.79 -6.31 -9.99
N ASP A 199 10.77 -7.65 -10.05
CA ASP A 199 11.82 -8.49 -9.46
C ASP A 199 13.19 -8.27 -10.10
N MET A 200 13.24 -8.10 -11.42
CA MET A 200 14.50 -7.76 -12.12
C MET A 200 14.99 -6.37 -11.75
N ALA A 201 14.08 -5.40 -11.63
CA ALA A 201 14.42 -4.05 -11.18
C ALA A 201 15.01 -4.06 -9.76
N ASP A 202 14.39 -4.80 -8.83
CA ASP A 202 14.87 -4.94 -7.44
C ASP A 202 16.25 -5.60 -7.37
N LYS A 203 16.51 -6.59 -8.23
CA LYS A 203 17.82 -7.26 -8.36
C LYS A 203 18.88 -6.41 -9.03
N GLY A 204 18.53 -5.23 -9.55
CA GLY A 204 19.44 -4.35 -10.26
C GLY A 204 19.68 -4.75 -11.72
N ASP A 205 19.01 -5.78 -12.23
CA ASP A 205 19.06 -6.16 -13.66
C ASP A 205 18.16 -5.21 -14.48
N LYS A 206 18.65 -3.99 -14.64
CA LYS A 206 17.93 -2.92 -15.35
C LYS A 206 17.63 -3.29 -16.80
N ALA A 207 18.54 -4.00 -17.48
CA ALA A 207 18.34 -4.39 -18.88
C ALA A 207 17.13 -5.32 -19.02
N LYS A 208 17.07 -6.34 -18.18
CA LYS A 208 15.94 -7.28 -18.18
C LYS A 208 14.65 -6.64 -17.70
N ALA A 209 14.70 -5.77 -16.71
CA ALA A 209 13.54 -5.00 -16.25
C ALA A 209 12.95 -4.14 -17.37
N VAL A 210 13.79 -3.41 -18.14
CA VAL A 210 13.37 -2.61 -19.30
C VAL A 210 12.69 -3.48 -20.35
N GLU A 211 13.26 -4.65 -20.68
CA GLU A 211 12.69 -5.61 -21.63
C GLU A 211 11.28 -6.05 -21.19
N LEU A 212 11.14 -6.43 -19.91
CA LEU A 212 9.90 -6.97 -19.36
C LEU A 212 8.82 -5.90 -19.22
N PHE A 213 9.14 -4.70 -18.70
CA PHE A 213 8.18 -3.57 -18.70
C PHE A 213 7.77 -3.19 -20.11
N GLY A 214 8.71 -3.20 -21.07
CA GLY A 214 8.43 -2.97 -22.48
C GLY A 214 7.49 -4.02 -23.06
N ALA A 215 7.62 -5.28 -22.65
CA ALA A 215 6.70 -6.34 -23.06
C ALA A 215 5.29 -6.13 -22.52
N VAL A 216 5.14 -5.73 -21.26
CA VAL A 216 3.83 -5.34 -20.69
C VAL A 216 3.21 -4.20 -21.49
N LEU A 217 3.98 -3.14 -21.78
CA LEU A 217 3.49 -1.94 -22.47
C LEU A 217 3.18 -2.16 -23.96
N ARG A 218 3.73 -3.18 -24.59
CA ARG A 218 3.32 -3.56 -25.97
C ARG A 218 1.87 -4.03 -26.04
N GLU A 219 1.39 -4.72 -24.98
CA GLU A 219 0.01 -5.21 -24.93
C GLU A 219 -0.92 -4.24 -24.22
N PHE A 220 -0.42 -3.51 -23.23
CA PHE A 220 -1.14 -2.54 -22.41
C PHE A 220 -0.41 -1.19 -22.39
N PRO A 221 -0.44 -0.42 -23.50
CA PRO A 221 0.33 0.83 -23.63
C PRO A 221 -0.01 1.88 -22.58
N GLU A 222 -1.24 1.87 -22.06
CA GLU A 222 -1.70 2.85 -21.07
C GLU A 222 -1.53 2.39 -19.62
N TYR A 223 -0.89 1.23 -19.37
CA TYR A 223 -0.70 0.75 -18.02
C TYR A 223 0.31 1.59 -17.24
N ALA A 224 -0.21 2.54 -16.45
CA ALA A 224 0.58 3.54 -15.73
C ALA A 224 1.67 2.96 -14.81
N PRO A 225 1.43 1.86 -14.04
CA PRO A 225 2.49 1.27 -13.21
C PRO A 225 3.69 0.78 -14.02
N ALA A 226 3.47 0.16 -15.20
CA ALA A 226 4.57 -0.28 -16.05
C ALA A 226 5.32 0.91 -16.70
N LYS A 227 4.62 1.99 -17.06
CA LYS A 227 5.26 3.24 -17.51
C LYS A 227 6.17 3.82 -16.44
N SER A 228 5.67 3.89 -15.19
CA SER A 228 6.44 4.37 -14.04
C SER A 228 7.65 3.48 -13.74
N GLY A 229 7.46 2.14 -13.70
CA GLY A 229 8.53 1.19 -13.50
C GLY A 229 9.62 1.30 -14.57
N LEU A 230 9.22 1.40 -15.84
CA LEU A 230 10.15 1.59 -16.96
C LEU A 230 10.94 2.89 -16.85
N ALA A 231 10.30 3.99 -16.42
CA ALA A 231 10.96 5.27 -16.23
C ALA A 231 12.04 5.20 -15.12
N LYS A 232 11.75 4.50 -14.02
CA LYS A 232 12.69 4.35 -12.88
C LYS A 232 13.95 3.53 -13.25
N VAL A 233 13.85 2.57 -14.20
CA VAL A 233 14.97 1.68 -14.55
C VAL A 233 15.77 2.14 -15.78
N LYS A 234 15.25 3.04 -16.61
CA LYS A 234 15.99 3.59 -17.74
C LYS A 234 17.16 4.46 -17.26
N PRO A 235 18.34 4.38 -17.95
CA PRO A 235 19.44 5.29 -17.67
C PRO A 235 19.01 6.71 -17.98
N GLY A 236 19.05 7.60 -16.97
CA GLY A 236 18.71 9.02 -17.12
C GLY A 236 17.42 9.44 -16.39
N GLY A 237 16.84 8.59 -15.54
CA GLY A 237 15.80 8.92 -14.60
C GLY A 237 16.37 9.22 -13.21
#